data_9f066127e252551404816fdc5ace8574
#
_entry.id   9f066127e252551404816fdc5ace8574
#
_cell.length_a   1.000
_cell.length_b   1.000
_cell.length_c   1.000
_cell.angle_alpha   90.00
_cell.angle_beta   90.00
_cell.angle_gamma   90.00
#
_symmetry.space_group_name_H-M   'P 1'
#
loop_
_entity.id
_entity.type
_entity.pdbx_description
1 polymer ?
#
loop_
_entity_poly.entity_id
_entity_poly.type
_entity_poly.pdbx_seq_one_letter_code
_entity_poly.pdbx_strand_id
1 'polypeptide(L)'
;WSGGYYHLKRINLETKSVRLYPGVSSITTIQEKDDRLMWIGTRMGLYLLDKESGRYRYIDLPVESPYICALYQREDGILYIGTRGAGLLVYDINKKKFVHQYRTDNCALISDNIYTILPRQDESLLMGTETGITIYSPQEHSFRNWTREQGLMSVNFNAGSATTCNKSTLVFGGNDGAVKFPTDIQIPEPHYSRLLLRDFMIAYHPVYPGDNGSPLKKDIN
;
A
#
# COMPACT_ATOMS: atom_id res chain seq x y z
N TRP A 1 -8.17 21.55 4.34
CA TRP A 1 -8.34 21.23 2.92
C TRP A 1 -9.38 20.12 2.75
N SER A 2 -10.11 20.14 1.65
CA SER A 2 -11.09 19.12 1.26
C SER A 2 -11.02 18.92 -0.25
N GLY A 3 -10.76 17.70 -0.69
CA GLY A 3 -10.77 17.28 -2.09
C GLY A 3 -11.97 16.42 -2.39
N GLY A 4 -12.46 16.46 -3.61
CA GLY A 4 -13.59 15.66 -4.06
C GLY A 4 -13.67 15.56 -5.58
N TYR A 5 -14.85 15.21 -6.07
CA TYR A 5 -15.05 14.95 -7.49
C TYR A 5 -14.79 16.16 -8.40
N TYR A 6 -15.16 17.38 -7.96
CA TYR A 6 -15.11 18.57 -8.83
C TYR A 6 -13.94 19.50 -8.55
N HIS A 7 -13.64 19.79 -7.27
CA HIS A 7 -12.67 20.83 -6.91
C HIS A 7 -11.96 20.53 -5.59
N LEU A 8 -10.77 21.09 -5.44
CA LEU A 8 -10.09 21.26 -4.17
C LEU A 8 -10.60 22.53 -3.48
N LYS A 9 -10.82 22.45 -2.16
CA LYS A 9 -11.29 23.55 -1.31
C LYS A 9 -10.35 23.76 -0.13
N ARG A 10 -10.07 25.00 0.18
CA ARG A 10 -9.47 25.39 1.45
C ARG A 10 -10.53 26.05 2.31
N ILE A 11 -10.77 25.55 3.50
CA ILE A 11 -11.75 26.06 4.45
C ILE A 11 -10.98 26.66 5.61
N ASN A 12 -11.20 27.93 5.91
CA ASN A 12 -10.73 28.56 7.15
C ASN A 12 -11.73 28.21 8.25
N LEU A 13 -11.27 27.53 9.30
CA LEU A 13 -12.12 27.04 10.37
C LEU A 13 -12.61 28.15 11.30
N GLU A 14 -11.91 29.25 11.40
CA GLU A 14 -12.28 30.42 12.23
C GLU A 14 -13.30 31.30 11.50
N THR A 15 -12.95 31.77 10.30
CA THR A 15 -13.77 32.70 9.52
C THR A 15 -14.87 32.02 8.72
N LYS A 16 -14.86 30.67 8.65
CA LYS A 16 -15.74 29.84 7.79
C LYS A 16 -15.65 30.17 6.30
N SER A 17 -14.68 30.95 5.88
CA SER A 17 -14.48 31.28 4.48
C SER A 17 -13.98 30.07 3.68
N VAL A 18 -14.43 29.96 2.44
CA VAL A 18 -14.06 28.86 1.52
C VAL A 18 -13.39 29.44 0.29
N ARG A 19 -12.17 29.02 0.02
CA ARG A 19 -11.47 29.29 -1.25
C ARG A 19 -11.48 28.05 -2.12
N LEU A 20 -11.94 28.20 -3.37
CA LEU A 20 -11.94 27.13 -4.38
C LEU A 20 -10.65 27.17 -5.19
N TYR A 21 -10.16 25.97 -5.54
CA TYR A 21 -9.02 25.75 -6.42
C TYR A 21 -9.49 24.91 -7.61
N PRO A 22 -10.01 25.55 -8.67
CA PRO A 22 -10.45 24.85 -9.88
C PRO A 22 -9.29 24.33 -10.71
N GLY A 23 -9.55 23.40 -11.62
CA GLY A 23 -8.55 22.92 -12.61
C GLY A 23 -8.14 21.46 -12.41
N VAL A 24 -8.43 20.86 -11.27
CA VAL A 24 -8.21 19.43 -11.01
C VAL A 24 -9.46 18.82 -10.42
N SER A 25 -9.84 17.63 -10.89
CA SER A 25 -11.02 16.88 -10.46
C SER A 25 -10.67 15.46 -10.03
N SER A 26 -11.67 14.75 -9.48
CA SER A 26 -11.53 13.37 -9.03
C SER A 26 -10.36 13.17 -8.05
N ILE A 27 -10.23 14.11 -7.12
CA ILE A 27 -9.16 14.12 -6.11
C ILE A 27 -9.41 12.95 -5.14
N THR A 28 -8.40 12.13 -4.96
CA THR A 28 -8.40 10.93 -4.12
C THR A 28 -7.60 11.12 -2.85
N THR A 29 -6.50 11.87 -2.92
CA THR A 29 -5.63 12.11 -1.78
C THR A 29 -4.91 13.45 -1.92
N ILE A 30 -4.55 14.03 -0.79
CA ILE A 30 -3.77 15.26 -0.69
C ILE A 30 -2.66 15.07 0.35
N GLN A 31 -1.47 15.60 0.05
CA GLN A 31 -0.32 15.55 0.95
C GLN A 31 0.43 16.88 0.89
N GLU A 32 0.65 17.54 2.02
CA GLU A 32 1.51 18.72 2.06
C GLU A 32 2.93 18.33 1.67
N LYS A 33 3.51 19.12 0.75
CA LYS A 33 4.91 19.03 0.40
C LYS A 33 5.75 19.95 1.27
N ASP A 34 5.30 21.19 1.39
CA ASP A 34 5.88 22.27 2.20
C ASP A 34 4.82 23.38 2.43
N ASP A 35 5.20 24.46 3.06
CA ASP A 35 4.28 25.59 3.37
C ASP A 35 3.60 26.16 2.13
N ARG A 36 4.23 26.11 0.97
CA ARG A 36 3.71 26.66 -0.29
C ARG A 36 3.08 25.62 -1.19
N LEU A 37 3.64 24.43 -1.25
CA LEU A 37 3.30 23.41 -2.24
C LEU A 37 2.55 22.24 -1.60
N MET A 38 1.64 21.63 -2.39
CA MET A 38 0.83 20.49 -1.99
C MET A 38 0.73 19.47 -3.13
N TRP A 39 0.96 18.21 -2.82
CA TRP A 39 0.72 17.09 -3.72
C TRP A 39 -0.77 16.78 -3.78
N ILE A 40 -1.30 16.60 -4.97
CA ILE A 40 -2.69 16.24 -5.24
C ILE A 40 -2.71 14.98 -6.06
N GLY A 41 -3.10 13.88 -5.43
CA GLY A 41 -3.38 12.61 -6.11
C GLY A 41 -4.80 12.58 -6.64
N THR A 42 -4.96 12.10 -7.87
CA THR A 42 -6.27 11.99 -8.54
C THR A 42 -6.42 10.64 -9.23
N ARG A 43 -7.60 10.38 -9.78
CA ARG A 43 -7.81 9.23 -10.68
C ARG A 43 -7.06 9.36 -12.01
N MET A 44 -6.60 10.55 -12.35
CA MET A 44 -5.99 10.88 -13.65
C MET A 44 -4.50 11.26 -13.53
N GLY A 45 -3.90 11.14 -12.33
CA GLY A 45 -2.49 11.42 -12.14
C GLY A 45 -2.15 12.25 -10.91
N LEU A 46 -0.88 12.68 -10.87
CA LEU A 46 -0.30 13.46 -9.79
C LEU A 46 -0.13 14.91 -10.22
N TYR A 47 -0.56 15.81 -9.35
CA TYR A 47 -0.38 17.24 -9.53
C TYR A 47 0.34 17.85 -8.33
N LEU A 48 1.08 18.92 -8.60
CA LEU A 48 1.65 19.78 -7.58
C LEU A 48 0.93 21.12 -7.63
N LEU A 49 0.23 21.47 -6.54
CA LEU A 49 -0.45 22.75 -6.37
C LEU A 49 0.46 23.76 -5.69
N ASP A 50 0.56 24.96 -6.25
CA ASP A 50 1.02 26.15 -5.54
C ASP A 50 -0.19 26.77 -4.80
N LYS A 51 -0.16 26.75 -3.47
CA LYS A 51 -1.29 27.16 -2.60
C LYS A 51 -1.58 28.66 -2.66
N GLU A 52 -0.59 29.48 -3.03
CA GLU A 52 -0.75 30.94 -3.15
C GLU A 52 -1.35 31.32 -4.51
N SER A 53 -0.71 30.89 -5.59
CA SER A 53 -1.15 31.24 -6.95
C SER A 53 -2.36 30.42 -7.41
N GLY A 54 -2.61 29.25 -6.81
CA GLY A 54 -3.65 28.32 -7.23
C GLY A 54 -3.32 27.54 -8.51
N ARG A 55 -2.08 27.62 -8.99
CA ARG A 55 -1.65 26.94 -10.21
C ARG A 55 -1.27 25.50 -9.94
N TYR A 56 -1.68 24.59 -10.82
CA TYR A 56 -1.32 23.18 -10.81
C TYR A 56 -0.23 22.90 -11.83
N ARG A 57 0.71 22.04 -11.47
CA ARG A 57 1.67 21.42 -12.38
C ARG A 57 1.46 19.93 -12.37
N TYR A 58 1.23 19.34 -13.55
CA TYR A 58 1.16 17.90 -13.71
C TYR A 58 2.54 17.28 -13.55
N ILE A 59 2.61 16.13 -12.90
CA ILE A 59 3.81 15.29 -12.78
C ILE A 59 3.57 14.05 -13.64
N ASP A 60 4.36 13.91 -14.68
CA ASP A 60 4.31 12.78 -15.59
C ASP A 60 4.73 11.51 -14.87
N LEU A 61 3.85 10.51 -14.89
CA LEU A 61 4.02 9.23 -14.20
C LEU A 61 4.45 8.16 -15.21
N PRO A 62 5.37 7.24 -14.87
CA PRO A 62 5.85 6.20 -15.79
C PRO A 62 4.87 5.03 -15.89
N VAL A 63 3.55 5.31 -15.92
CA VAL A 63 2.49 4.31 -15.91
C VAL A 63 1.32 4.71 -16.81
N GLU A 64 0.68 3.74 -17.46
CA GLU A 64 -0.46 4.00 -18.34
C GLU A 64 -1.73 4.38 -17.58
N SER A 65 -1.93 3.80 -16.39
CA SER A 65 -3.11 4.07 -15.55
C SER A 65 -2.70 4.77 -14.25
N PRO A 66 -2.75 6.10 -14.20
CA PRO A 66 -2.21 6.90 -13.12
C PRO A 66 -3.19 7.10 -11.94
N TYR A 67 -4.06 6.13 -11.63
CA TYR A 67 -5.01 6.26 -10.53
C TYR A 67 -4.26 6.21 -9.18
N ILE A 68 -4.09 7.36 -8.54
CA ILE A 68 -3.42 7.49 -7.25
C ILE A 68 -4.43 7.28 -6.12
N CYS A 69 -4.08 6.44 -5.15
CA CYS A 69 -4.90 6.18 -3.96
C CYS A 69 -4.30 6.76 -2.69
N ALA A 70 -2.97 6.74 -2.57
CA ALA A 70 -2.27 7.18 -1.37
C ALA A 70 -0.98 7.93 -1.71
N LEU A 71 -0.63 8.87 -0.85
CA LEU A 71 0.62 9.61 -0.91
C LEU A 71 1.26 9.63 0.49
N TYR A 72 2.56 9.44 0.54
CA TYR A 72 3.36 9.68 1.74
C TYR A 72 4.71 10.27 1.36
N GLN A 73 5.00 11.48 1.84
CA GLN A 73 6.29 12.13 1.68
C GLN A 73 7.13 11.94 2.94
N ARG A 74 8.32 11.38 2.76
CA ARG A 74 9.33 11.27 3.82
C ARG A 74 10.19 12.55 3.88
N GLU A 75 10.77 12.84 5.02
CA GLU A 75 11.56 14.08 5.27
C GLU A 75 12.80 14.21 4.38
N ASP A 76 13.38 13.09 3.94
CA ASP A 76 14.55 13.06 3.04
C ASP A 76 14.24 13.44 1.58
N GLY A 77 12.99 13.77 1.28
CA GLY A 77 12.56 14.19 -0.06
C GLY A 77 12.13 13.02 -0.96
N ILE A 78 11.79 11.87 -0.40
CA ILE A 78 11.19 10.76 -1.15
C ILE A 78 9.66 10.81 -1.01
N LEU A 79 8.95 10.76 -2.12
CA LEU A 79 7.49 10.63 -2.19
C LEU A 79 7.12 9.21 -2.62
N TYR A 80 6.40 8.52 -1.76
CA TYR A 80 5.78 7.22 -2.02
C TYR A 80 4.37 7.42 -2.52
N ILE A 81 4.03 6.77 -3.63
CA ILE A 81 2.77 6.93 -4.34
C ILE A 81 2.12 5.56 -4.50
N GLY A 82 1.06 5.33 -3.74
CA GLY A 82 0.23 4.15 -3.87
C GLY A 82 -0.78 4.32 -4.99
N THR A 83 -0.83 3.35 -5.89
CA THR A 83 -1.69 3.40 -7.08
C THR A 83 -2.74 2.29 -7.06
N ARG A 84 -3.71 2.40 -7.95
CA ARG A 84 -4.63 1.32 -8.29
C ARG A 84 -4.15 0.66 -9.59
N GLY A 85 -3.52 -0.52 -9.46
CA GLY A 85 -3.09 -1.35 -10.58
C GLY A 85 -1.66 -1.12 -11.08
N ALA A 86 -0.91 -0.13 -10.53
CA ALA A 86 0.49 0.10 -10.93
C ALA A 86 1.49 -0.07 -9.78
N GLY A 87 1.04 -0.57 -8.62
CA GLY A 87 1.86 -0.83 -7.45
C GLY A 87 2.31 0.44 -6.72
N LEU A 88 3.51 0.39 -6.15
CA LEU A 88 4.15 1.49 -5.43
C LEU A 88 5.14 2.19 -6.36
N LEU A 89 4.93 3.49 -6.59
CA LEU A 89 5.90 4.35 -7.25
C LEU A 89 6.70 5.12 -6.21
N VAL A 90 7.99 5.26 -6.43
CA VAL A 90 8.91 6.02 -5.57
C VAL A 90 9.50 7.17 -6.37
N TYR A 91 9.20 8.40 -5.97
CA TYR A 91 9.63 9.62 -6.62
C TYR A 91 10.61 10.39 -5.76
N ASP A 92 11.82 10.64 -6.29
CA ASP A 92 12.82 11.49 -5.66
C ASP A 92 12.52 12.96 -6.03
N ILE A 93 12.04 13.72 -5.05
CA ILE A 93 11.63 15.12 -5.22
C ILE A 93 12.81 16.00 -5.59
N ASN A 94 14.00 15.73 -5.01
CA ASN A 94 15.21 16.52 -5.22
C ASN A 94 15.76 16.32 -6.64
N LYS A 95 15.77 15.07 -7.10
CA LYS A 95 16.19 14.70 -8.47
C LYS A 95 15.08 14.85 -9.51
N LYS A 96 13.84 15.08 -9.08
CA LYS A 96 12.64 15.20 -9.92
C LYS A 96 12.46 14.01 -10.87
N LYS A 97 12.69 12.79 -10.36
CA LYS A 97 12.56 11.56 -11.15
C LYS A 97 11.99 10.40 -10.33
N PHE A 98 11.33 9.48 -11.02
CA PHE A 98 10.96 8.19 -10.46
C PHE A 98 12.22 7.33 -10.33
N VAL A 99 12.44 6.74 -9.16
CA VAL A 99 13.62 5.93 -8.85
C VAL A 99 13.28 4.45 -8.78
N HIS A 100 12.06 4.11 -8.37
CA HIS A 100 11.57 2.73 -8.31
C HIS A 100 10.10 2.64 -8.66
N GLN A 101 9.71 1.50 -9.24
CA GLN A 101 8.35 1.01 -9.34
C GLN A 101 8.33 -0.43 -8.85
N TYR A 102 7.55 -0.69 -7.80
CA TYR A 102 7.37 -2.00 -7.21
C TYR A 102 5.99 -2.55 -7.54
N ARG A 103 5.96 -3.76 -8.09
CA ARG A 103 4.75 -4.48 -8.49
C ARG A 103 4.84 -5.94 -8.05
N THR A 104 3.70 -6.62 -8.10
CA THR A 104 3.61 -8.06 -7.80
C THR A 104 4.47 -8.94 -8.71
N ASP A 105 4.81 -8.47 -9.91
CA ASP A 105 5.63 -9.16 -10.89
C ASP A 105 7.16 -8.97 -10.69
N ASN A 106 7.59 -8.02 -9.86
CA ASN A 106 9.01 -7.72 -9.66
C ASN A 106 9.47 -7.70 -8.20
N CYS A 107 8.56 -7.86 -7.24
CA CYS A 107 8.89 -7.92 -5.82
C CYS A 107 7.82 -8.72 -5.04
N ALA A 108 8.01 -8.88 -3.73
CA ALA A 108 7.05 -9.57 -2.86
C ALA A 108 5.86 -8.70 -2.42
N LEU A 109 5.48 -7.71 -3.19
CA LEU A 109 4.25 -6.95 -2.98
C LEU A 109 3.03 -7.86 -3.17
N ILE A 110 2.07 -7.81 -2.23
CA ILE A 110 0.91 -8.73 -2.25
C ILE A 110 -0.16 -8.33 -3.28
N SER A 111 -0.20 -7.04 -3.66
CA SER A 111 -1.15 -6.48 -4.63
C SER A 111 -0.60 -5.21 -5.28
N ASP A 112 -0.94 -5.00 -6.55
CA ASP A 112 -0.67 -3.74 -7.26
C ASP A 112 -1.67 -2.62 -6.90
N ASN A 113 -2.67 -2.91 -6.07
CA ASN A 113 -3.60 -1.92 -5.54
C ASN A 113 -3.18 -1.48 -4.12
N ILE A 114 -2.57 -0.31 -4.01
CA ILE A 114 -2.13 0.26 -2.74
C ILE A 114 -3.07 1.40 -2.37
N TYR A 115 -3.96 1.15 -1.41
CA TYR A 115 -5.03 2.05 -1.03
C TYR A 115 -4.66 3.05 0.05
N THR A 116 -3.69 2.68 0.91
CA THR A 116 -3.23 3.51 2.03
C THR A 116 -1.74 3.30 2.26
N ILE A 117 -1.05 4.34 2.74
CA ILE A 117 0.36 4.27 3.16
C ILE A 117 0.46 4.99 4.49
N LEU A 118 0.93 4.29 5.53
CA LEU A 118 1.22 4.86 6.84
C LEU A 118 2.67 4.54 7.26
N PRO A 119 3.41 5.52 7.78
CA PRO A 119 4.74 5.29 8.32
C PRO A 119 4.67 4.63 9.70
N ARG A 120 5.69 3.81 10.00
CA ARG A 120 6.00 3.30 11.33
C ARG A 120 7.18 4.04 11.96
N GLN A 121 7.42 3.79 13.25
CA GLN A 121 8.55 4.38 13.98
C GLN A 121 9.93 3.89 13.48
N ASP A 122 10.00 2.69 12.92
CA ASP A 122 11.19 2.10 12.34
C ASP A 122 11.42 2.52 10.87
N GLU A 123 10.75 3.59 10.43
CA GLU A 123 10.77 4.11 9.05
C GLU A 123 10.20 3.15 7.99
N SER A 124 9.73 1.98 8.35
CA SER A 124 9.00 1.11 7.44
C SER A 124 7.61 1.69 7.13
N LEU A 125 7.05 1.29 5.99
CA LEU A 125 5.73 1.73 5.54
C LEU A 125 4.75 0.57 5.58
N LEU A 126 3.58 0.80 6.19
CA LEU A 126 2.46 -0.12 6.07
C LEU A 126 1.54 0.34 4.96
N MET A 127 1.30 -0.56 4.03
CA MET A 127 0.45 -0.33 2.85
C MET A 127 -0.76 -1.24 2.91
N GLY A 128 -1.95 -0.65 3.06
CA GLY A 128 -3.22 -1.39 3.00
C GLY A 128 -3.61 -1.68 1.55
N THR A 129 -3.99 -2.92 1.30
CA THR A 129 -4.41 -3.44 0.00
C THR A 129 -5.77 -4.15 0.11
N GLU A 130 -6.30 -4.70 -0.97
CA GLU A 130 -7.50 -5.55 -0.93
C GLU A 130 -7.26 -6.98 -0.40
N THR A 131 -6.00 -7.37 -0.19
CA THR A 131 -5.63 -8.74 0.22
C THR A 131 -4.87 -8.79 1.53
N GLY A 132 -4.62 -7.64 2.16
CA GLY A 132 -3.88 -7.55 3.42
C GLY A 132 -3.08 -6.27 3.55
N ILE A 133 -2.10 -6.30 4.43
CA ILE A 133 -1.14 -5.22 4.63
C ILE A 133 0.23 -5.69 4.13
N THR A 134 0.83 -4.91 3.25
CA THR A 134 2.24 -5.07 2.90
C THR A 134 3.08 -4.09 3.71
N ILE A 135 4.18 -4.57 4.28
CA ILE A 135 5.18 -3.78 4.97
C ILE A 135 6.37 -3.63 4.05
N TYR A 136 6.75 -2.41 3.78
CA TYR A 136 7.91 -2.06 2.98
C TYR A 136 9.01 -1.48 3.86
N SER A 137 10.22 -2.06 3.81
CA SER A 137 11.43 -1.50 4.41
C SER A 137 12.21 -0.73 3.35
N PRO A 138 12.24 0.62 3.39
CA PRO A 138 12.96 1.41 2.39
C PRO A 138 14.47 1.22 2.40
N GLN A 139 15.05 0.87 3.55
CA GLN A 139 16.51 0.69 3.72
C GLN A 139 16.98 -0.61 3.06
N GLU A 140 16.17 -1.67 3.14
CA GLU A 140 16.50 -3.00 2.63
C GLU A 140 15.89 -3.27 1.25
N HIS A 141 15.01 -2.38 0.77
CA HIS A 141 14.14 -2.62 -0.39
C HIS A 141 13.34 -3.93 -0.29
N SER A 142 12.98 -4.32 0.94
CA SER A 142 12.31 -5.59 1.24
C SER A 142 10.83 -5.39 1.52
N PHE A 143 10.05 -6.46 1.26
CA PHE A 143 8.61 -6.50 1.46
C PHE A 143 8.24 -7.69 2.33
N ARG A 144 7.34 -7.48 3.29
CA ARG A 144 6.69 -8.52 4.07
C ARG A 144 5.18 -8.31 4.03
N ASN A 145 4.43 -9.40 4.01
CA ASN A 145 2.98 -9.35 3.93
C ASN A 145 2.35 -9.85 5.22
N TRP A 146 1.25 -9.21 5.59
CA TRP A 146 0.43 -9.59 6.73
C TRP A 146 -0.99 -9.85 6.22
N THR A 147 -1.39 -11.11 6.28
CA THR A 147 -2.66 -11.62 5.74
C THR A 147 -3.46 -12.33 6.83
N ARG A 148 -4.59 -12.93 6.45
CA ARG A 148 -5.38 -13.77 7.38
C ARG A 148 -4.58 -14.94 7.94
N GLU A 149 -3.67 -15.50 7.17
CA GLU A 149 -2.82 -16.62 7.61
C GLU A 149 -1.92 -16.25 8.78
N GLN A 150 -1.53 -14.98 8.89
CA GLN A 150 -0.77 -14.44 10.01
C GLN A 150 -1.68 -13.74 11.04
N GLY A 151 -2.99 -14.00 11.00
CA GLY A 151 -3.94 -13.52 12.01
C GLY A 151 -4.52 -12.13 11.79
N LEU A 152 -4.38 -11.55 10.58
CA LEU A 152 -5.03 -10.28 10.27
C LEU A 152 -6.55 -10.49 10.11
N MET A 153 -7.35 -9.86 10.96
CA MET A 153 -8.80 -10.09 11.03
C MET A 153 -9.56 -9.54 9.81
N SER A 154 -9.17 -8.37 9.29
CA SER A 154 -9.70 -7.80 8.06
C SER A 154 -8.56 -7.61 7.07
N VAL A 155 -8.77 -7.95 5.81
CA VAL A 155 -7.74 -7.89 4.76
C VAL A 155 -8.12 -7.04 3.57
N ASN A 156 -9.40 -6.70 3.40
CA ASN A 156 -9.89 -5.93 2.25
C ASN A 156 -10.06 -4.46 2.66
N PHE A 157 -8.97 -3.70 2.55
CA PHE A 157 -8.95 -2.30 2.98
C PHE A 157 -9.45 -1.36 1.89
N ASN A 158 -9.97 -0.20 2.32
CA ASN A 158 -10.53 0.82 1.43
C ASN A 158 -9.53 1.96 1.20
N ALA A 159 -9.61 2.60 0.04
CA ALA A 159 -8.79 3.76 -0.28
C ALA A 159 -9.03 4.92 0.72
N GLY A 160 -7.95 5.50 1.23
CA GLY A 160 -8.01 6.62 2.18
C GLY A 160 -8.53 6.27 3.58
N SER A 161 -8.70 4.99 3.92
CA SER A 161 -9.28 4.55 5.19
C SER A 161 -8.24 4.05 6.20
N ALA A 162 -7.11 4.72 6.29
CA ALA A 162 -6.11 4.45 7.33
C ALA A 162 -5.64 5.74 7.99
N THR A 163 -5.35 5.66 9.29
CA THR A 163 -4.85 6.79 10.06
C THR A 163 -4.00 6.34 11.23
N THR A 164 -3.17 7.25 11.72
CA THR A 164 -2.44 7.10 12.97
C THR A 164 -3.14 7.88 14.07
N CYS A 165 -3.56 7.18 15.15
CA CYS A 165 -4.17 7.77 16.32
C CYS A 165 -3.14 7.93 17.44
N ASN A 166 -3.10 9.11 18.09
CA ASN A 166 -2.24 9.38 19.24
C ASN A 166 -0.76 8.99 19.06
N LYS A 167 -0.23 9.04 17.84
CA LYS A 167 1.14 8.67 17.46
C LYS A 167 1.58 7.23 17.81
N SER A 168 0.72 6.44 18.41
CA SER A 168 1.05 5.08 18.90
C SER A 168 0.14 3.98 18.37
N THR A 169 -0.92 4.34 17.67
CA THR A 169 -1.93 3.40 17.21
C THR A 169 -2.23 3.61 15.73
N LEU A 170 -2.19 2.54 14.97
CA LEU A 170 -2.58 2.50 13.57
C LEU A 170 -3.99 1.91 13.46
N VAL A 171 -4.79 2.50 12.59
CA VAL A 171 -6.14 2.03 12.29
C VAL A 171 -6.30 1.92 10.78
N PHE A 172 -6.74 0.77 10.31
CA PHE A 172 -7.05 0.52 8.91
C PHE A 172 -8.51 0.09 8.78
N GLY A 173 -9.27 0.78 7.95
CA GLY A 173 -10.67 0.49 7.66
C GLY A 173 -10.82 -0.34 6.39
N GLY A 174 -11.67 -1.35 6.45
CA GLY A 174 -11.98 -2.24 5.34
C GLY A 174 -13.47 -2.54 5.22
N ASN A 175 -13.82 -3.39 4.28
CA ASN A 175 -15.21 -3.77 4.04
C ASN A 175 -15.83 -4.56 5.21
N ASP A 176 -15.01 -5.29 5.95
CA ASP A 176 -15.42 -6.14 7.08
C ASP A 176 -15.28 -5.43 8.44
N GLY A 177 -15.00 -4.11 8.44
CA GLY A 177 -14.79 -3.33 9.65
C GLY A 177 -13.39 -2.69 9.70
N ALA A 178 -12.91 -2.39 10.90
CA ALA A 178 -11.60 -1.76 11.09
C ALA A 178 -10.70 -2.61 11.98
N VAL A 179 -9.42 -2.66 11.65
CA VAL A 179 -8.39 -3.24 12.49
C VAL A 179 -7.57 -2.15 13.15
N LYS A 180 -7.22 -2.37 14.41
CA LYS A 180 -6.45 -1.43 15.24
C LYS A 180 -5.28 -2.17 15.87
N PHE A 181 -4.08 -1.60 15.78
CA PHE A 181 -2.88 -2.19 16.37
C PHE A 181 -1.85 -1.10 16.70
N PRO A 182 -0.90 -1.37 17.62
CA PRO A 182 0.15 -0.42 17.96
C PRO A 182 1.14 -0.24 16.81
N THR A 183 1.80 0.92 16.75
CA THR A 183 2.78 1.26 15.70
C THR A 183 4.01 0.37 15.70
N ASP A 184 4.32 -0.26 16.84
CA ASP A 184 5.47 -1.16 17.06
C ASP A 184 5.11 -2.65 16.98
N ILE A 185 3.89 -2.97 16.47
CA ILE A 185 3.45 -4.36 16.34
C ILE A 185 4.49 -5.23 15.64
N GLN A 186 4.80 -6.37 16.26
CA GLN A 186 5.58 -7.41 15.63
C GLN A 186 4.65 -8.30 14.82
N ILE A 187 4.91 -8.40 13.53
CA ILE A 187 4.11 -9.24 12.65
C ILE A 187 4.64 -10.66 12.76
N PRO A 188 3.78 -11.64 13.05
CA PRO A 188 4.20 -13.02 13.15
C PRO A 188 4.89 -13.49 11.85
N GLU A 189 6.03 -14.16 11.99
CA GLU A 189 6.63 -14.84 10.86
C GLU A 189 5.67 -15.93 10.34
N PRO A 190 5.61 -16.14 9.03
CA PRO A 190 4.76 -17.20 8.48
C PRO A 190 5.21 -18.54 9.02
N HIS A 191 4.32 -19.22 9.74
CA HIS A 191 4.57 -20.60 10.13
C HIS A 191 4.41 -21.49 8.90
N TYR A 192 5.52 -21.87 8.30
CA TYR A 192 5.50 -22.91 7.28
C TYR A 192 5.20 -24.24 7.93
N SER A 193 3.97 -24.69 7.85
CA SER A 193 3.61 -26.06 8.21
C SER A 193 4.36 -27.01 7.28
N ARG A 194 5.18 -27.88 7.86
CA ARG A 194 5.86 -28.90 7.07
C ARG A 194 4.81 -29.86 6.54
N LEU A 195 4.66 -29.93 5.22
CA LEU A 195 3.77 -30.90 4.61
C LEU A 195 4.39 -32.29 4.81
N LEU A 196 3.76 -33.11 5.63
CA LEU A 196 4.16 -34.50 5.79
C LEU A 196 3.19 -35.36 4.96
N LEU A 197 3.71 -35.98 3.92
CA LEU A 197 2.99 -37.03 3.21
C LEU A 197 3.10 -38.30 4.02
N ARG A 198 2.00 -38.73 4.64
CA ARG A 198 1.98 -39.91 5.54
C ARG A 198 1.74 -41.20 4.80
N ASP A 199 0.79 -41.19 3.85
CA ASP A 199 0.35 -42.37 3.15
C ASP A 199 0.18 -42.08 1.68
N PHE A 200 0.73 -42.91 0.82
CA PHE A 200 0.48 -42.89 -0.60
C PHE A 200 -0.39 -44.07 -0.97
N MET A 201 -1.56 -43.83 -1.54
CA MET A 201 -2.53 -44.86 -1.88
C MET A 201 -2.87 -44.85 -3.36
N ILE A 202 -2.96 -46.01 -3.96
CA ILE A 202 -3.53 -46.18 -5.31
C ILE A 202 -4.79 -47.05 -5.15
N ALA A 203 -5.94 -46.57 -5.62
CA ALA A 203 -7.24 -47.21 -5.49
C ALA A 203 -7.54 -47.69 -4.04
N TYR A 204 -7.27 -46.84 -3.05
CA TYR A 204 -7.44 -47.10 -1.60
C TYR A 204 -6.50 -48.14 -1.00
N HIS A 205 -5.52 -48.65 -1.72
CA HIS A 205 -4.49 -49.54 -1.21
C HIS A 205 -3.19 -48.76 -0.97
N PRO A 206 -2.59 -48.89 0.24
CA PRO A 206 -1.29 -48.24 0.50
C PRO A 206 -0.22 -48.86 -0.41
N VAL A 207 0.64 -48.03 -0.92
CA VAL A 207 1.73 -48.41 -1.84
C VAL A 207 3.05 -47.94 -1.26
N TYR A 208 4.01 -48.83 -1.12
CA TYR A 208 5.34 -48.57 -0.58
C TYR A 208 6.42 -48.59 -1.68
N PRO A 209 7.56 -47.92 -1.47
CA PRO A 209 8.70 -48.08 -2.34
C PRO A 209 9.16 -49.52 -2.44
N GLY A 210 9.35 -50.05 -3.65
CA GLY A 210 9.75 -51.44 -3.89
C GLY A 210 8.62 -52.42 -4.08
N ASP A 211 7.36 -52.03 -3.85
CA ASP A 211 6.21 -52.86 -4.20
C ASP A 211 6.12 -53.09 -5.73
N ASN A 212 5.66 -54.26 -6.12
CA ASN A 212 5.55 -54.61 -7.55
C ASN A 212 4.52 -53.68 -8.22
N GLY A 213 5.00 -52.86 -9.18
CA GLY A 213 4.18 -51.86 -9.86
C GLY A 213 4.08 -50.52 -9.12
N SER A 214 4.79 -50.31 -8.02
CA SER A 214 4.85 -49.02 -7.32
C SER A 214 5.52 -47.96 -8.15
N PRO A 215 4.93 -46.76 -8.30
CA PRO A 215 5.60 -45.62 -8.87
C PRO A 215 6.64 -44.98 -7.95
N LEU A 216 6.65 -45.35 -6.68
CA LEU A 216 7.55 -44.81 -5.67
C LEU A 216 8.93 -45.48 -5.78
N LYS A 217 9.98 -44.70 -6.01
CA LYS A 217 11.38 -45.17 -6.06
C LYS A 217 12.09 -45.13 -4.69
N LYS A 218 11.57 -44.31 -3.76
CA LYS A 218 12.08 -44.11 -2.41
C LYS A 218 10.96 -43.57 -1.51
N ASP A 219 11.18 -43.59 -0.22
CA ASP A 219 10.27 -42.97 0.75
C ASP A 219 10.06 -41.48 0.43
N ILE A 220 8.82 -41.04 0.61
CA ILE A 220 8.41 -39.65 0.44
C ILE A 220 8.63 -38.97 1.81
N ASN A 221 9.80 -38.38 2.00
CA ASN A 221 10.14 -37.61 3.21
C ASN A 221 10.14 -36.12 2.92
#